data_b4ab061d17c5ebd5fdd0ea9ae552192f
#
_entry.id   b4ab061d17c5ebd5fdd0ea9ae552192f
#
_cell.length_a   1.000
_cell.length_b   1.000
_cell.length_c   1.000
_cell.angle_alpha   90.00
_cell.angle_beta   90.00
_cell.angle_gamma   90.00
#
_symmetry.space_group_name_H-M   'P 1'
#
loop_
_entity.id
_entity.type
_entity.pdbx_description
1 polymer ?
#
loop_
_entity_poly.entity_id
_entity_poly.type
_entity_poly.pdbx_seq_one_letter_code
_entity_poly.pdbx_strand_id
1 'polypeptide(L)'
;VKVTDIFLERGEIVSTRGRDKKDIRRYRAKQSDRTNGKPLVVIIDGGSASASEIVAGALQDHRRAIIIGTQSFGKGSVQTIMPFQVSNTDDLTGIRLTTARYYTPSGESIQGKGITPDIIIEQGEFESFEYKRFSEADLKDSLDNGNEETEKNDQNIEEELTLFEKRLAVDYQLQRAIDLIRGVSLYKETIQ
;
A
#
# COMPACT_ATOMS: atom_id res chain seq x y z
N VAL A 1 0.13 -12.53 7.91
CA VAL A 1 0.19 -13.78 7.13
C VAL A 1 -1.10 -13.97 6.32
N LYS A 2 -2.29 -14.12 6.96
CA LYS A 2 -3.55 -14.41 6.22
C LYS A 2 -3.91 -13.38 5.15
N VAL A 3 -3.73 -12.08 5.43
CA VAL A 3 -3.99 -11.00 4.45
C VAL A 3 -3.03 -11.11 3.26
N THR A 4 -1.75 -11.28 3.50
CA THR A 4 -0.73 -11.43 2.45
C THR A 4 -0.99 -12.66 1.57
N ASP A 5 -1.45 -13.76 2.20
CA ASP A 5 -1.76 -15.03 1.54
C ASP A 5 -2.87 -14.91 0.47
N ILE A 6 -3.74 -13.89 0.58
CA ILE A 6 -4.80 -13.61 -0.40
C ILE A 6 -4.22 -13.16 -1.76
N PHE A 7 -3.04 -12.54 -1.75
CA PHE A 7 -2.43 -11.92 -2.92
C PHE A 7 -1.25 -12.71 -3.49
N LEU A 8 -0.81 -13.79 -2.85
CA LEU A 8 0.34 -14.59 -3.28
C LEU A 8 -0.08 -16.00 -3.65
N GLU A 9 0.41 -16.48 -4.79
CA GLU A 9 0.20 -17.87 -5.20
C GLU A 9 1.08 -18.84 -4.40
N ARG A 10 2.32 -18.42 -4.07
CA ARG A 10 3.33 -19.26 -3.43
C ARG A 10 4.45 -18.39 -2.85
N GLY A 11 5.31 -19.01 -2.07
CA GLY A 11 6.52 -18.39 -1.52
C GLY A 11 6.44 -18.13 -0.02
N GLU A 12 7.53 -17.63 0.53
CA GLU A 12 7.61 -17.21 1.93
C GLU A 12 6.93 -15.84 2.10
N ILE A 13 6.19 -15.67 3.18
CA ILE A 13 5.58 -14.38 3.53
C ILE A 13 6.48 -13.66 4.54
N VAL A 14 6.92 -14.37 5.57
CA VAL A 14 7.74 -13.82 6.64
C VAL A 14 8.44 -14.96 7.38
N SER A 15 9.62 -14.72 7.89
CA SER A 15 10.25 -15.60 8.88
C SER A 15 10.48 -14.89 10.20
N THR A 16 10.42 -15.64 11.29
CA THR A 16 10.87 -15.19 12.60
C THR A 16 12.16 -15.91 12.95
N ARG A 17 13.13 -15.16 13.50
CA ARG A 17 14.42 -15.73 13.93
C ARG A 17 14.66 -15.30 15.37
N GLY A 18 14.81 -16.30 16.23
CA GLY A 18 15.15 -16.13 17.63
C GLY A 18 16.64 -15.88 17.87
N ARG A 19 17.05 -15.97 19.14
CA ARG A 19 18.45 -15.85 19.55
C ARG A 19 19.28 -17.05 19.07
N ASP A 20 18.70 -18.25 19.14
CA ASP A 20 19.35 -19.45 18.61
C ASP A 20 19.14 -19.50 17.09
N LYS A 21 20.21 -19.80 16.33
CA LYS A 21 20.18 -19.97 14.88
C LYS A 21 19.24 -21.08 14.42
N LYS A 22 18.88 -22.01 15.30
CA LYS A 22 17.93 -23.10 15.03
C LYS A 22 16.48 -22.66 15.22
N ASP A 23 16.22 -21.56 15.92
CA ASP A 23 14.86 -21.06 16.17
C ASP A 23 14.41 -20.14 15.02
N ILE A 24 14.17 -20.78 13.88
CA ILE A 24 13.66 -20.13 12.68
C ILE A 24 12.28 -20.70 12.35
N ARG A 25 11.26 -19.85 12.30
CA ARG A 25 9.92 -20.21 11.82
C ARG A 25 9.62 -19.48 10.55
N ARG A 26 9.16 -20.20 9.51
CA ARG A 26 8.82 -19.65 8.21
C ARG A 26 7.33 -19.78 7.95
N TYR A 27 6.71 -18.70 7.52
CA TYR A 27 5.32 -18.65 7.13
C TYR A 27 5.25 -18.49 5.63
N ARG A 28 4.50 -19.37 4.96
CA ARG A 28 4.41 -19.43 3.50
C ARG A 28 2.98 -19.23 3.05
N ALA A 29 2.83 -18.72 1.83
CA ALA A 29 1.56 -18.66 1.13
C ALA A 29 1.05 -20.07 0.83
N LYS A 30 -0.26 -20.27 0.97
CA LYS A 30 -0.94 -21.56 0.79
C LYS A 30 -2.08 -21.47 -0.21
N GLN A 31 -2.55 -20.26 -0.50
CA GLN A 31 -3.70 -20.00 -1.37
C GLN A 31 -3.21 -19.39 -2.67
N SER A 32 -4.02 -19.52 -3.71
CA SER A 32 -3.81 -18.81 -4.96
C SER A 32 -4.20 -17.34 -4.84
N ASP A 33 -3.55 -16.46 -5.61
CA ASP A 33 -3.89 -15.05 -5.72
C ASP A 33 -5.37 -14.88 -6.12
N ARG A 34 -6.18 -14.38 -5.19
CA ARG A 34 -7.62 -14.14 -5.40
C ARG A 34 -7.92 -12.96 -6.30
N THR A 35 -6.95 -12.13 -6.59
CA THR A 35 -7.11 -10.98 -7.49
C THR A 35 -6.83 -11.30 -8.93
N ASN A 36 -6.45 -12.57 -9.22
CA ASN A 36 -6.11 -13.04 -10.56
C ASN A 36 -5.04 -12.16 -11.23
N GLY A 37 -4.01 -11.74 -10.49
CA GLY A 37 -2.91 -10.94 -11.01
C GLY A 37 -3.26 -9.48 -11.35
N LYS A 38 -4.42 -8.97 -10.90
CA LYS A 38 -4.75 -7.54 -11.08
C LYS A 38 -3.68 -6.65 -10.45
N PRO A 39 -3.41 -5.47 -11.02
CA PRO A 39 -2.47 -4.51 -10.44
C PRO A 39 -2.79 -4.22 -8.97
N LEU A 40 -1.77 -4.19 -8.15
CA LEU A 40 -1.87 -3.94 -6.72
C LEU A 40 -0.89 -2.85 -6.32
N VAL A 41 -1.37 -1.86 -5.61
CA VAL A 41 -0.56 -0.79 -5.00
C VAL A 41 -0.82 -0.81 -3.50
N VAL A 42 0.24 -0.70 -2.72
CA VAL A 42 0.17 -0.61 -1.26
C VAL A 42 0.76 0.71 -0.82
N ILE A 43 -0.01 1.48 -0.08
CA ILE A 43 0.43 2.76 0.50
C ILE A 43 0.95 2.50 1.92
N ILE A 44 2.14 2.98 2.22
CA ILE A 44 2.76 2.94 3.55
C ILE A 44 3.22 4.32 3.99
N ASP A 45 3.31 4.51 5.28
CA ASP A 45 3.79 5.73 5.93
C ASP A 45 4.54 5.41 7.23
N GLY A 46 5.04 6.44 7.92
CA GLY A 46 5.71 6.29 9.20
C GLY A 46 4.87 5.71 10.34
N GLY A 47 3.55 5.65 10.19
CA GLY A 47 2.62 4.97 11.11
C GLY A 47 2.40 3.50 10.78
N SER A 48 2.79 3.06 9.60
CA SER A 48 2.68 1.67 9.16
C SER A 48 3.71 0.80 9.88
N ALA A 49 3.25 -0.12 10.74
CA ALA A 49 4.12 -0.87 11.64
C ALA A 49 3.76 -2.36 11.74
N SER A 50 4.75 -3.19 12.11
CA SER A 50 4.58 -4.60 12.49
C SER A 50 3.89 -5.45 11.41
N ALA A 51 2.63 -5.83 11.61
CA ALA A 51 1.88 -6.66 10.66
C ALA A 51 1.72 -6.00 9.27
N SER A 52 1.57 -4.68 9.22
CA SER A 52 1.49 -3.91 7.98
C SER A 52 2.80 -3.99 7.21
N GLU A 53 3.94 -3.94 7.92
CA GLU A 53 5.27 -4.07 7.32
C GLU A 53 5.54 -5.48 6.78
N ILE A 54 4.99 -6.51 7.46
CA ILE A 54 5.04 -7.88 6.94
C ILE A 54 4.26 -7.99 5.62
N VAL A 55 3.09 -7.35 5.52
CA VAL A 55 2.30 -7.35 4.29
C VAL A 55 3.05 -6.63 3.17
N ALA A 56 3.48 -5.39 3.42
CA ALA A 56 4.16 -4.57 2.43
C ALA A 56 5.47 -5.23 1.97
N GLY A 57 6.34 -5.65 2.89
CA GLY A 57 7.62 -6.26 2.56
C GLY A 57 7.49 -7.58 1.81
N ALA A 58 6.52 -8.43 2.17
CA ALA A 58 6.30 -9.66 1.44
C ALA A 58 5.80 -9.41 0.01
N LEU A 59 4.86 -8.50 -0.19
CA LEU A 59 4.34 -8.15 -1.52
C LEU A 59 5.38 -7.45 -2.38
N GLN A 60 6.25 -6.64 -1.78
CA GLN A 60 7.39 -6.00 -2.43
C GLN A 60 8.41 -7.02 -2.92
N ASP A 61 8.91 -7.89 -2.01
CA ASP A 61 9.91 -8.90 -2.33
C ASP A 61 9.45 -9.88 -3.43
N HIS A 62 8.16 -10.22 -3.44
CA HIS A 62 7.56 -11.03 -4.49
C HIS A 62 7.22 -10.25 -5.77
N ARG A 63 7.47 -8.95 -5.81
CA ARG A 63 7.07 -8.05 -6.91
C ARG A 63 5.59 -8.17 -7.27
N ARG A 64 4.76 -8.47 -6.24
CA ARG A 64 3.34 -8.63 -6.41
C ARG A 64 2.59 -7.30 -6.35
N ALA A 65 3.10 -6.34 -5.59
CA ALA A 65 2.57 -5.00 -5.47
C ALA A 65 3.67 -3.95 -5.66
N ILE A 66 3.28 -2.76 -6.07
CA ILE A 66 4.12 -1.57 -6.02
C ILE A 66 3.86 -0.90 -4.67
N ILE A 67 4.91 -0.68 -3.90
CA ILE A 67 4.82 -0.04 -2.59
C ILE A 67 5.10 1.45 -2.77
N ILE A 68 4.18 2.30 -2.34
CA ILE A 68 4.32 3.76 -2.45
C ILE A 68 4.12 4.44 -1.09
N GLY A 69 4.51 5.69 -0.99
CA GLY A 69 4.35 6.50 0.22
C GLY A 69 5.67 6.87 0.85
N THR A 70 5.78 6.77 2.17
CA THR A 70 7.00 7.09 2.91
C THR A 70 7.51 5.88 3.70
N GLN A 71 8.75 5.97 4.22
CA GLN A 71 9.38 4.93 5.04
C GLN A 71 8.46 4.48 6.18
N SER A 72 8.29 3.17 6.36
CA SER A 72 7.50 2.63 7.46
C SER A 72 8.23 2.67 8.80
N PHE A 73 7.54 2.36 9.88
CA PHE A 73 8.00 2.55 11.26
C PHE A 73 9.24 1.71 11.64
N GLY A 74 9.33 0.47 11.18
CA GLY A 74 10.43 -0.41 11.52
C GLY A 74 10.22 -1.25 12.79
N LYS A 75 9.00 -1.72 13.06
CA LYS A 75 8.72 -2.61 14.20
C LYS A 75 8.85 -4.07 13.79
N GLY A 76 10.07 -4.58 13.81
CA GLY A 76 10.36 -5.97 13.48
C GLY A 76 10.51 -6.91 14.68
N SER A 77 10.17 -6.50 15.90
CA SER A 77 10.31 -7.31 17.11
C SER A 77 9.10 -8.22 17.34
N VAL A 78 9.38 -9.49 17.67
CA VAL A 78 8.38 -10.47 18.14
C VAL A 78 8.39 -10.48 19.66
N GLN A 79 7.23 -10.21 20.26
CA GLN A 79 7.06 -10.24 21.71
C GLN A 79 6.26 -11.47 22.14
N THR A 80 6.76 -12.16 23.15
CA THR A 80 6.12 -13.31 23.79
C THR A 80 5.74 -12.95 25.21
N ILE A 81 4.51 -13.26 25.60
CA ILE A 81 4.07 -13.16 26.99
C ILE A 81 4.34 -14.50 27.65
N MET A 82 5.15 -14.49 28.71
CA MET A 82 5.41 -15.64 29.56
C MET A 82 4.58 -15.50 30.82
N PRO A 83 3.48 -16.23 30.96
CA PRO A 83 2.66 -16.17 32.15
C PRO A 83 3.40 -16.83 33.31
N PHE A 84 3.27 -16.25 34.51
CA PHE A 84 3.72 -16.87 35.76
C PHE A 84 2.71 -16.55 36.86
N GLN A 85 2.61 -17.43 37.82
CA GLN A 85 1.72 -17.27 38.95
C GLN A 85 2.49 -16.62 40.10
N VAL A 86 1.96 -15.53 40.63
CA VAL A 86 2.46 -14.95 41.86
C VAL A 86 1.80 -15.70 43.03
N SER A 87 2.60 -16.20 43.97
CA SER A 87 2.09 -16.94 45.11
C SER A 87 1.01 -16.13 45.87
N ASN A 88 -0.12 -16.79 46.13
CA ASN A 88 -1.26 -16.29 46.90
C ASN A 88 -2.18 -15.26 46.18
N THR A 89 -2.15 -15.14 44.86
CA THR A 89 -3.18 -14.39 44.11
C THR A 89 -3.71 -15.23 42.96
N ASP A 90 -5.00 -15.08 42.62
CA ASP A 90 -5.62 -15.69 41.44
C ASP A 90 -5.34 -14.84 40.18
N ASP A 91 -4.49 -13.81 40.30
CA ASP A 91 -4.17 -12.91 39.19
C ASP A 91 -3.19 -13.53 38.22
N LEU A 92 -3.57 -13.58 36.94
CA LEU A 92 -2.70 -13.95 35.84
C LEU A 92 -1.70 -12.81 35.57
N THR A 93 -0.47 -13.03 36.03
CA THR A 93 0.65 -12.12 35.78
C THR A 93 1.55 -12.68 34.69
N GLY A 94 2.22 -11.84 33.95
CA GLY A 94 3.15 -12.29 32.91
C GLY A 94 4.22 -11.26 32.54
N ILE A 95 5.35 -11.74 32.10
CA ILE A 95 6.43 -10.91 31.55
C ILE A 95 6.33 -10.93 30.04
N ARG A 96 6.35 -9.75 29.43
CA ARG A 96 6.42 -9.59 27.98
C ARG A 96 7.87 -9.32 27.57
N LEU A 97 8.44 -10.26 26.82
CA LEU A 97 9.83 -10.21 26.37
C LEU A 97 9.90 -10.25 24.84
N THR A 98 10.88 -9.55 24.29
CA THR A 98 11.25 -9.70 22.88
C THR A 98 12.07 -10.97 22.70
N THR A 99 11.54 -11.94 21.95
CA THR A 99 12.14 -13.27 21.78
C THR A 99 12.68 -13.51 20.38
N ALA A 100 12.20 -12.79 19.37
CA ALA A 100 12.59 -12.96 17.97
C ALA A 100 12.46 -11.66 17.18
N ARG A 101 12.92 -11.70 15.93
CA ARG A 101 12.72 -10.62 14.95
C ARG A 101 12.03 -11.16 13.70
N TYR A 102 11.26 -10.29 13.04
CA TYR A 102 10.70 -10.55 11.73
C TYR A 102 11.68 -10.24 10.61
N TYR A 103 11.66 -11.10 9.59
CA TYR A 103 12.46 -10.94 8.37
C TYR A 103 11.55 -11.12 7.15
N THR A 104 11.77 -10.31 6.14
CA THR A 104 11.07 -10.40 4.85
C THR A 104 11.51 -11.66 4.08
N PRO A 105 10.83 -12.05 3.00
CA PRO A 105 11.24 -13.16 2.15
C PRO A 105 12.68 -13.06 1.62
N SER A 106 13.16 -11.85 1.31
CA SER A 106 14.55 -11.58 0.91
C SER A 106 15.55 -11.82 2.05
N GLY A 107 15.07 -11.95 3.30
CA GLY A 107 15.89 -12.14 4.49
C GLY A 107 16.32 -10.85 5.16
N GLU A 108 15.78 -9.72 4.77
CA GLU A 108 16.04 -8.44 5.44
C GLU A 108 15.26 -8.30 6.74
N SER A 109 15.90 -7.69 7.75
CA SER A 109 15.27 -7.43 9.05
C SER A 109 14.45 -6.16 8.97
N ILE A 110 13.18 -6.23 9.39
CA ILE A 110 12.29 -5.06 9.49
C ILE A 110 12.70 -4.15 10.67
N GLN A 111 13.35 -4.71 11.70
CA GLN A 111 13.64 -4.00 12.95
C GLN A 111 14.54 -2.79 12.75
N GLY A 112 14.03 -1.61 13.09
CA GLY A 112 14.73 -0.32 13.02
C GLY A 112 14.96 0.21 11.61
N LYS A 113 14.64 -0.59 10.57
CA LYS A 113 14.79 -0.23 9.16
C LYS A 113 13.42 0.09 8.53
N GLY A 114 12.40 -0.71 8.85
CA GLY A 114 11.10 -0.65 8.18
C GLY A 114 11.17 -1.12 6.72
N ILE A 115 10.12 -0.77 5.98
CA ILE A 115 10.00 -1.00 4.54
C ILE A 115 10.17 0.33 3.83
N THR A 116 11.10 0.37 2.89
CA THR A 116 11.29 1.52 2.00
C THR A 116 10.36 1.36 0.80
N PRO A 117 9.53 2.35 0.49
CA PRO A 117 8.65 2.26 -0.67
C PRO A 117 9.43 2.23 -1.98
N ASP A 118 8.86 1.61 -3.01
CA ASP A 118 9.42 1.60 -4.37
C ASP A 118 9.35 3.00 -5.00
N ILE A 119 8.30 3.76 -4.67
CA ILE A 119 8.09 5.13 -5.11
C ILE A 119 7.78 5.99 -3.88
N ILE A 120 8.67 6.93 -3.61
CA ILE A 120 8.47 7.88 -2.49
C ILE A 120 7.42 8.90 -2.90
N ILE A 121 6.34 8.96 -2.13
CA ILE A 121 5.26 9.94 -2.28
C ILE A 121 4.94 10.47 -0.90
N GLU A 122 5.32 11.71 -0.64
CA GLU A 122 4.98 12.38 0.60
C GLU A 122 3.51 12.81 0.59
N GLN A 123 2.91 12.89 1.77
CA GLN A 123 1.58 13.45 1.90
C GLN A 123 1.68 14.96 1.72
N GLY A 124 0.79 15.51 0.91
CA GLY A 124 0.75 16.94 0.59
C GLY A 124 -0.67 17.39 0.30
N GLU A 125 -0.88 18.69 0.35
CA GLU A 125 -2.10 19.33 -0.12
C GLU A 125 -1.94 19.67 -1.60
N PHE A 126 -2.96 19.35 -2.39
CA PHE A 126 -2.98 19.68 -3.81
C PHE A 126 -3.69 21.02 -4.01
N GLU A 127 -2.95 22.04 -4.39
CA GLU A 127 -3.53 23.28 -4.88
C GLU A 127 -3.69 23.20 -6.40
N SER A 128 -4.93 23.18 -6.88
CA SER A 128 -5.21 23.25 -8.31
C SER A 128 -5.05 24.69 -8.78
N PHE A 129 -4.14 24.93 -9.69
CA PHE A 129 -4.07 26.20 -10.40
C PHE A 129 -4.98 26.13 -11.62
N GLU A 130 -5.97 27.01 -11.69
CA GLU A 130 -6.75 27.19 -12.90
C GLU A 130 -5.90 27.91 -13.95
N TYR A 131 -5.34 27.13 -14.88
CA TYR A 131 -4.77 27.71 -16.08
C TYR A 131 -5.87 27.85 -17.14
N LYS A 132 -6.07 29.08 -17.62
CA LYS A 132 -6.88 29.29 -18.81
C LYS A 132 -6.20 28.56 -19.97
N ARG A 133 -6.73 27.40 -20.36
CA ARG A 133 -6.23 26.69 -21.53
C ARG A 133 -6.63 27.49 -22.77
N PHE A 134 -5.63 27.92 -23.53
CA PHE A 134 -5.84 28.38 -24.88
C PHE A 134 -5.77 27.16 -25.81
N SER A 135 -6.82 26.94 -26.56
CA SER A 135 -6.85 25.94 -27.62
C SER A 135 -6.77 26.62 -28.98
N GLU A 136 -6.49 25.85 -30.03
CA GLU A 136 -6.51 26.37 -31.39
C GLU A 136 -7.87 26.99 -31.74
N ALA A 137 -8.96 26.44 -31.15
CA ALA A 137 -10.32 26.97 -31.30
C ALA A 137 -10.50 28.40 -30.74
N ASP A 138 -9.61 28.83 -29.82
CA ASP A 138 -9.62 30.18 -29.24
C ASP A 138 -8.82 31.20 -30.09
N LEU A 139 -8.15 30.74 -31.16
CA LEU A 139 -7.38 31.59 -32.05
C LEU A 139 -8.30 32.20 -33.10
N LYS A 140 -8.03 33.48 -33.46
CA LYS A 140 -8.68 34.17 -34.53
C LYS A 140 -8.32 33.48 -35.85
N ASP A 141 -9.30 33.00 -36.61
CA ASP A 141 -9.16 32.23 -37.86
C ASP A 141 -8.88 30.72 -37.64
N SER A 142 -9.28 30.12 -36.50
CA SER A 142 -9.23 28.67 -36.31
C SER A 142 -10.17 27.95 -37.33
N LEU A 143 -9.68 26.81 -37.86
CA LEU A 143 -10.44 25.98 -38.77
C LEU A 143 -11.57 25.26 -38.01
N ASP A 144 -12.79 25.35 -38.51
CA ASP A 144 -13.92 24.62 -37.99
C ASP A 144 -13.83 23.14 -38.36
N ASN A 145 -13.91 22.24 -37.38
CA ASN A 145 -13.79 20.80 -37.57
C ASN A 145 -15.03 20.16 -38.24
N GLY A 146 -16.06 20.94 -38.58
CA GLY A 146 -17.24 20.46 -39.28
C GLY A 146 -18.07 19.39 -38.54
N ASN A 147 -17.81 19.16 -37.29
CA ASN A 147 -18.60 18.30 -36.42
C ASN A 147 -19.55 19.13 -35.59
N GLU A 148 -20.81 18.76 -35.67
CA GLU A 148 -21.94 19.42 -35.02
C GLU A 148 -21.68 19.74 -33.56
N GLU A 149 -22.18 20.91 -33.16
CA GLU A 149 -22.14 21.48 -31.83
C GLU A 149 -22.49 20.44 -30.74
N THR A 150 -21.51 19.99 -29.99
CA THR A 150 -21.78 19.43 -28.68
C THR A 150 -22.19 20.60 -27.79
N GLU A 151 -23.48 20.76 -27.60
CA GLU A 151 -24.05 21.69 -26.62
C GLU A 151 -23.28 21.54 -25.28
N LYS A 152 -22.62 22.61 -24.88
CA LYS A 152 -22.11 22.76 -23.53
C LYS A 152 -23.32 22.82 -22.60
N ASN A 153 -23.72 21.66 -22.12
CA ASN A 153 -24.70 21.54 -21.07
C ASN A 153 -24.02 21.81 -19.74
N ASP A 154 -23.79 23.09 -19.44
CA ASP A 154 -23.43 23.56 -18.10
C ASP A 154 -24.65 23.42 -17.19
N GLN A 155 -25.04 22.18 -16.93
CA GLN A 155 -25.88 21.89 -15.77
C GLN A 155 -24.97 21.81 -14.57
N ASN A 156 -25.00 22.84 -13.73
CA ASN A 156 -24.54 22.80 -12.33
C ASN A 156 -25.34 21.71 -11.60
N ILE A 157 -24.92 20.48 -11.74
CA ILE A 157 -25.32 19.41 -10.84
C ILE A 157 -24.33 19.51 -9.68
N GLU A 158 -24.74 20.16 -8.60
CA GLU A 158 -24.15 19.93 -7.28
C GLU A 158 -24.47 18.49 -6.89
N GLU A 159 -23.79 17.52 -7.53
CA GLU A 159 -23.80 16.16 -7.07
C GLU A 159 -23.10 16.14 -5.69
N GLU A 160 -23.81 15.69 -4.71
CA GLU A 160 -23.26 15.47 -3.37
C GLU A 160 -22.16 14.42 -3.50
N LEU A 161 -20.89 14.84 -3.50
CA LEU A 161 -19.72 13.98 -3.62
C LEU A 161 -19.83 12.83 -2.62
N THR A 162 -19.66 11.62 -3.09
CA THR A 162 -19.59 10.44 -2.22
C THR A 162 -18.46 10.59 -1.21
N LEU A 163 -18.53 9.85 -0.10
CA LEU A 163 -17.48 9.84 0.91
C LEU A 163 -16.10 9.49 0.31
N PHE A 164 -16.09 8.64 -0.71
CA PHE A 164 -14.88 8.24 -1.43
C PHE A 164 -14.30 9.40 -2.24
N GLU A 165 -15.12 10.13 -2.98
CA GLU A 165 -14.69 11.29 -3.78
C GLU A 165 -14.17 12.43 -2.91
N LYS A 166 -14.83 12.70 -1.78
CA LYS A 166 -14.36 13.66 -0.78
C LYS A 166 -12.96 13.28 -0.25
N ARG A 167 -12.76 11.99 0.05
CA ARG A 167 -11.47 11.49 0.49
C ARG A 167 -10.42 11.54 -0.61
N LEU A 168 -10.78 11.18 -1.83
CA LEU A 168 -9.89 11.23 -2.98
C LEU A 168 -9.41 12.65 -3.25
N ALA A 169 -10.26 13.66 -3.06
CA ALA A 169 -9.92 15.07 -3.31
C ALA A 169 -8.81 15.61 -2.37
N VAL A 170 -8.68 15.06 -1.16
CA VAL A 170 -7.73 15.54 -0.14
C VAL A 170 -6.56 14.61 0.12
N ASP A 171 -6.63 13.36 -0.30
CA ASP A 171 -5.58 12.35 -0.07
C ASP A 171 -4.69 12.21 -1.31
N TYR A 172 -3.60 12.95 -1.30
CA TYR A 172 -2.65 12.97 -2.42
C TYR A 172 -2.02 11.59 -2.70
N GLN A 173 -1.66 10.85 -1.67
CA GLN A 173 -1.09 9.50 -1.84
C GLN A 173 -2.10 8.55 -2.47
N LEU A 174 -3.38 8.64 -2.08
CA LEU A 174 -4.45 7.83 -2.67
C LEU A 174 -4.67 8.18 -4.15
N GLN A 175 -4.65 9.47 -4.52
CA GLN A 175 -4.71 9.89 -5.92
C GLN A 175 -3.58 9.27 -6.74
N ARG A 176 -2.33 9.37 -6.25
CA ARG A 176 -1.17 8.78 -6.95
C ARG A 176 -1.27 7.26 -7.06
N ALA A 177 -1.79 6.58 -6.04
CA ALA A 177 -2.03 5.13 -6.09
C ALA A 177 -3.00 4.76 -7.21
N ILE A 178 -4.09 5.50 -7.35
CA ILE A 178 -5.11 5.28 -8.40
C ILE A 178 -4.53 5.56 -9.79
N ASP A 179 -3.80 6.66 -9.96
CA ASP A 179 -3.15 6.98 -11.23
C ASP A 179 -2.17 5.88 -11.65
N LEU A 180 -1.41 5.35 -10.69
CA LEU A 180 -0.47 4.27 -10.93
C LEU A 180 -1.18 2.97 -11.36
N ILE A 181 -2.28 2.62 -10.68
CA ILE A 181 -3.10 1.45 -11.05
C ILE A 181 -3.66 1.60 -12.46
N ARG A 182 -4.19 2.79 -12.79
CA ARG A 182 -4.71 3.09 -14.13
C ARG A 182 -3.61 2.98 -15.19
N GLY A 183 -2.45 3.60 -14.94
CA GLY A 183 -1.30 3.56 -15.85
C GLY A 183 -0.81 2.13 -16.11
N VAL A 184 -0.66 1.32 -15.05
CA VAL A 184 -0.24 -0.08 -15.18
C VAL A 184 -1.29 -0.92 -15.91
N SER A 185 -2.59 -0.66 -15.70
CA SER A 185 -3.67 -1.37 -16.39
C SER A 185 -3.67 -1.06 -17.88
N LEU A 186 -3.61 0.21 -18.26
CA LEU A 186 -3.53 0.64 -19.67
C LEU A 186 -2.30 0.07 -20.38
N TYR A 187 -1.15 0.08 -19.69
CA TYR A 187 0.08 -0.48 -20.25
C TYR A 187 -0.04 -1.98 -20.52
N LYS A 188 -0.66 -2.74 -19.62
CA LYS A 188 -0.89 -4.18 -19.82
C LYS A 188 -1.80 -4.47 -21.00
N GLU A 189 -2.85 -3.66 -21.21
CA GLU A 189 -3.77 -3.79 -22.35
C GLU A 189 -3.08 -3.49 -23.69
N THR A 190 -2.06 -2.63 -23.69
CA THR A 190 -1.32 -2.25 -24.91
C THR A 190 -0.35 -3.33 -25.38
N ILE A 191 0.07 -4.25 -24.49
CA ILE A 191 1.10 -5.27 -24.78
C ILE A 191 0.47 -6.64 -25.09
N GLN A 192 -0.82 -6.82 -24.89
CA GLN A 192 -1.59 -8.03 -25.26
C GLN A 192 -2.13 -7.92 -26.67
#